data_c4a936f8de9a9dad9c94c8254aa8891b
#
_entry.id   c4a936f8de9a9dad9c94c8254aa8891b
#
_cell.length_a   1.000
_cell.length_b   1.000
_cell.length_c   1.000
_cell.angle_alpha   90.00
_cell.angle_beta   90.00
_cell.angle_gamma   90.00
#
_symmetry.space_group_name_H-M   'P 1'
#
loop_
_entity.id
_entity.type
_entity.pdbx_description
1 polymer ?
#
loop_
_entity_poly.entity_id
_entity_poly.type
_entity_poly.pdbx_seq_one_letter_code
_entity_poly.pdbx_strand_id
1 'polypeptide(L)'
;KFLKLHVEGELVLRLIAPSNWSKLASSYYDRSDLVAEYFDEILFEGKTFGDFQLPRLPLIAINATDIALGSQFTFLADQFAPICGDLSSYPVSRAVTASAAVPGPFSTIVLKNYAGTCDYQLPEWATRALREDQPVTRRYQNARILSSYLDAEKYAYIHLFDGGLSDNLGVRFILNYTAQRKNIREQMHALGLQNIHKLAIIVVNARGQMQPHFAKKRESAPIIDTIGLISSIPLDRYSFDTLDLLRRDIKGWKKAITAVRCKNAKVDV
;
A
#
# COMPACT_ATOMS: atom_id res chain seq x y z
N LYS A 1 -23.31 5.92 5.76
CA LYS A 1 -23.08 7.38 5.68
C LYS A 1 -22.32 7.73 4.40
N PHE A 2 -21.13 7.16 4.16
CA PHE A 2 -20.25 7.47 3.02
C PHE A 2 -20.93 7.34 1.64
N LEU A 3 -21.64 6.26 1.37
CA LEU A 3 -22.31 6.01 0.07
C LEU A 3 -23.41 7.05 -0.32
N LYS A 4 -23.77 7.94 0.59
CA LYS A 4 -24.74 9.01 0.35
C LYS A 4 -24.08 10.39 0.16
N LEU A 5 -22.75 10.46 0.19
CA LEU A 5 -22.00 11.70 0.07
C LEU A 5 -21.63 11.95 -1.40
N HIS A 6 -21.87 13.16 -1.87
CA HIS A 6 -21.39 13.64 -3.17
C HIS A 6 -19.94 14.13 -3.04
N VAL A 7 -19.02 13.19 -2.77
CA VAL A 7 -17.61 13.48 -2.43
C VAL A 7 -16.94 14.33 -3.50
N GLU A 8 -17.11 13.98 -4.79
CA GLU A 8 -16.50 14.72 -5.90
C GLU A 8 -16.94 16.18 -5.95
N GLY A 9 -18.25 16.43 -5.86
CA GLY A 9 -18.80 17.78 -5.87
C GLY A 9 -18.33 18.62 -4.71
N GLU A 10 -18.29 18.04 -3.50
CA GLU A 10 -17.83 18.72 -2.30
C GLU A 10 -16.33 19.06 -2.36
N LEU A 11 -15.50 18.16 -2.89
CA LEU A 11 -14.08 18.42 -3.09
C LEU A 11 -13.83 19.53 -4.09
N VAL A 12 -14.59 19.58 -5.19
CA VAL A 12 -14.50 20.67 -6.17
C VAL A 12 -14.88 22.00 -5.52
N LEU A 13 -15.98 22.05 -4.75
CA LEU A 13 -16.40 23.26 -4.03
C LEU A 13 -15.32 23.74 -3.06
N ARG A 14 -14.67 22.84 -2.32
CA ARG A 14 -13.59 23.18 -1.40
C ARG A 14 -12.34 23.71 -2.13
N LEU A 15 -12.01 23.15 -3.29
CA LEU A 15 -10.88 23.62 -4.11
C LEU A 15 -11.08 25.04 -4.65
N ILE A 16 -12.32 25.40 -5.05
CA ILE A 16 -12.61 26.72 -5.60
C ILE A 16 -12.97 27.76 -4.52
N ALA A 17 -13.18 27.33 -3.26
CA ALA A 17 -13.56 28.23 -2.17
C ALA A 17 -12.41 29.22 -1.84
N PRO A 18 -12.65 30.53 -1.86
CA PRO A 18 -11.61 31.55 -1.58
C PRO A 18 -10.95 31.39 -0.21
N SER A 19 -11.67 30.83 0.78
CA SER A 19 -11.16 30.54 2.11
C SER A 19 -9.97 29.57 2.12
N ASN A 20 -9.84 28.70 1.11
CA ASN A 20 -8.78 27.72 1.01
C ASN A 20 -7.59 28.19 0.17
N TRP A 21 -7.71 29.30 -0.56
CA TRP A 21 -6.65 29.78 -1.47
C TRP A 21 -5.36 30.14 -0.73
N SER A 22 -5.47 30.75 0.44
CA SER A 22 -4.29 31.06 1.26
C SER A 22 -3.54 29.82 1.72
N LYS A 23 -4.25 28.73 2.06
CA LYS A 23 -3.67 27.44 2.39
C LYS A 23 -3.01 26.80 1.16
N LEU A 24 -3.73 26.78 0.02
CA LEU A 24 -3.26 26.19 -1.24
C LEU A 24 -2.11 26.95 -1.90
N ALA A 25 -1.89 28.20 -1.52
CA ALA A 25 -0.72 28.99 -1.95
C ALA A 25 0.55 28.67 -1.13
N SER A 26 0.44 27.91 -0.04
CA SER A 26 1.56 27.47 0.77
C SER A 26 2.27 26.29 0.11
N SER A 27 3.60 26.24 0.18
CA SER A 27 4.41 25.09 -0.24
C SER A 27 4.27 23.86 0.67
N TYR A 28 3.60 24.00 1.81
CA TYR A 28 3.39 22.94 2.82
C TYR A 28 1.98 22.38 2.84
N TYR A 29 1.08 22.87 1.98
CA TYR A 29 -0.31 22.46 1.92
C TYR A 29 -0.78 22.40 0.47
N ASP A 30 -1.34 21.30 0.08
CA ASP A 30 -1.78 21.09 -1.30
C ASP A 30 -3.21 20.48 -1.39
N ARG A 31 -3.60 20.10 -2.61
CA ARG A 31 -4.93 19.55 -2.89
C ARG A 31 -5.21 18.27 -2.10
N SER A 32 -4.22 17.44 -1.92
CA SER A 32 -4.38 16.18 -1.18
C SER A 32 -4.48 16.41 0.33
N ASP A 33 -3.84 17.46 0.86
CA ASP A 33 -4.03 17.85 2.26
C ASP A 33 -5.48 18.32 2.52
N LEU A 34 -6.05 19.08 1.57
CA LEU A 34 -7.45 19.50 1.65
C LEU A 34 -8.42 18.31 1.63
N VAL A 35 -8.10 17.28 0.83
CA VAL A 35 -8.89 16.04 0.78
C VAL A 35 -8.76 15.26 2.08
N ALA A 36 -7.55 15.20 2.65
CA ALA A 36 -7.32 14.55 3.94
C ALA A 36 -8.10 15.23 5.08
N GLU A 37 -8.10 16.58 5.12
CA GLU A 37 -8.94 17.34 6.05
C GLU A 37 -10.42 17.00 5.88
N TYR A 38 -10.91 16.96 4.64
CA TYR A 38 -12.31 16.61 4.38
C TYR A 38 -12.67 15.20 4.83
N PHE A 39 -11.82 14.21 4.52
CA PHE A 39 -12.06 12.85 4.99
C PHE A 39 -11.98 12.74 6.51
N ASP A 40 -11.13 13.51 7.14
CA ASP A 40 -11.05 13.55 8.59
C ASP A 40 -12.35 14.05 9.21
N GLU A 41 -12.87 15.16 8.72
CA GLU A 41 -14.12 15.76 9.19
C GLU A 41 -15.33 14.81 9.07
N ILE A 42 -15.45 14.09 7.93
CA ILE A 42 -16.67 13.34 7.63
C ILE A 42 -16.63 11.86 8.03
N LEU A 43 -15.41 11.27 8.12
CA LEU A 43 -15.24 9.83 8.30
C LEU A 43 -14.43 9.46 9.55
N PHE A 44 -13.29 10.13 9.75
CA PHE A 44 -12.27 9.65 10.70
C PHE A 44 -12.27 10.43 12.03
N GLU A 45 -12.78 11.65 12.06
CA GLU A 45 -12.98 12.42 13.30
C GLU A 45 -11.69 12.51 14.16
N GLY A 46 -10.56 12.79 13.53
CA GLY A 46 -9.25 12.88 14.17
C GLY A 46 -8.61 11.54 14.52
N LYS A 47 -9.12 10.42 14.02
CA LYS A 47 -8.58 9.09 14.33
C LYS A 47 -7.18 8.88 13.72
N THR A 48 -6.30 8.33 14.55
CA THR A 48 -4.95 7.92 14.19
C THR A 48 -4.84 6.40 14.15
N PHE A 49 -3.73 5.87 13.63
CA PHE A 49 -3.48 4.42 13.68
C PHE A 49 -3.38 3.88 15.12
N GLY A 50 -3.00 4.71 16.10
CA GLY A 50 -2.98 4.34 17.51
C GLY A 50 -4.35 3.96 18.07
N ASP A 51 -5.43 4.58 17.57
CA ASP A 51 -6.80 4.26 17.97
C ASP A 51 -7.21 2.82 17.56
N PHE A 52 -6.50 2.21 16.62
CA PHE A 52 -6.79 0.86 16.09
C PHE A 52 -5.83 -0.21 16.58
N GLN A 53 -4.88 0.11 17.46
CA GLN A 53 -3.89 -0.87 17.99
C GLN A 53 -4.39 -1.70 19.18
N LEU A 54 -5.70 -1.87 19.34
CA LEU A 54 -6.27 -2.70 20.39
C LEU A 54 -6.15 -4.19 20.06
N PRO A 55 -5.89 -5.07 21.06
CA PRO A 55 -5.62 -6.51 20.85
C PRO A 55 -6.71 -7.31 20.14
N ARG A 56 -7.91 -6.75 20.02
CA ARG A 56 -9.08 -7.41 19.42
C ARG A 56 -9.56 -6.77 18.12
N LEU A 57 -8.90 -5.72 17.65
CA LEU A 57 -9.25 -5.09 16.38
C LEU A 57 -8.51 -5.75 15.21
N PRO A 58 -9.11 -5.76 14.02
CA PRO A 58 -8.43 -6.26 12.83
C PRO A 58 -7.22 -5.39 12.50
N LEU A 59 -6.15 -6.01 11.98
CA LEU A 59 -5.04 -5.27 11.39
C LEU A 59 -5.53 -4.54 10.14
N ILE A 60 -5.35 -3.22 10.13
CA ILE A 60 -5.65 -2.37 8.98
C ILE A 60 -4.33 -2.06 8.26
N ALA A 61 -4.23 -2.47 7.01
CA ALA A 61 -3.11 -2.15 6.12
C ALA A 61 -3.63 -1.28 4.97
N ILE A 62 -3.20 -0.03 4.91
CA ILE A 62 -3.53 0.91 3.82
C ILE A 62 -2.32 0.99 2.90
N ASN A 63 -2.53 0.79 1.59
CA ASN A 63 -1.46 0.78 0.60
C ASN A 63 -1.42 2.09 -0.18
N ALA A 64 -0.22 2.59 -0.42
CA ALA A 64 0.08 3.67 -1.34
C ALA A 64 1.25 3.26 -2.23
N THR A 65 1.60 4.08 -3.21
CA THR A 65 2.75 3.88 -4.08
C THR A 65 3.78 4.97 -3.84
N ASP A 66 4.98 4.57 -3.41
CA ASP A 66 6.15 5.45 -3.42
C ASP A 66 6.64 5.60 -4.87
N ILE A 67 6.48 6.81 -5.42
CA ILE A 67 6.83 7.07 -6.83
C ILE A 67 8.33 7.20 -7.06
N ALA A 68 9.12 7.50 -6.04
CA ALA A 68 10.56 7.61 -6.15
C ALA A 68 11.23 6.23 -6.30
N LEU A 69 10.69 5.22 -5.60
CA LEU A 69 11.16 3.84 -5.67
C LEU A 69 10.34 2.96 -6.62
N GLY A 70 9.20 3.45 -7.11
CA GLY A 70 8.27 2.65 -7.92
C GLY A 70 7.73 1.45 -7.16
N SER A 71 7.53 1.55 -5.85
CA SER A 71 7.23 0.44 -4.97
C SER A 71 5.98 0.67 -4.13
N GLN A 72 5.39 -0.44 -3.68
CA GLN A 72 4.32 -0.39 -2.70
C GLN A 72 4.84 0.15 -1.36
N PHE A 73 4.13 1.11 -0.80
CA PHE A 73 4.29 1.59 0.57
C PHE A 73 3.04 1.23 1.36
N THR A 74 3.19 0.51 2.45
CA THR A 74 2.06 0.11 3.29
C THR A 74 2.12 0.83 4.62
N PHE A 75 1.03 1.46 5.05
CA PHE A 75 0.93 2.10 6.35
C PHE A 75 0.86 1.04 7.45
N LEU A 76 2.03 0.53 7.81
CA LEU A 76 2.28 -0.43 8.90
C LEU A 76 3.54 -0.04 9.66
N ALA A 77 3.65 -0.46 10.91
CA ALA A 77 4.80 -0.17 11.77
C ALA A 77 6.14 -0.56 11.12
N ASP A 78 6.18 -1.72 10.43
CA ASP A 78 7.40 -2.21 9.76
C ASP A 78 7.88 -1.31 8.61
N GLN A 79 6.99 -0.50 8.01
CA GLN A 79 7.33 0.45 6.95
C GLN A 79 7.68 1.83 7.52
N PHE A 80 7.16 2.18 8.70
CA PHE A 80 7.50 3.42 9.39
C PHE A 80 8.79 3.34 10.20
N ALA A 81 9.15 2.16 10.69
CA ALA A 81 10.36 1.95 11.49
C ALA A 81 11.65 2.37 10.76
N PRO A 82 11.92 1.99 9.49
CA PRO A 82 13.15 2.38 8.79
C PRO A 82 13.27 3.89 8.55
N ILE A 83 12.15 4.59 8.47
CA ILE A 83 12.13 6.07 8.35
C ILE A 83 12.06 6.79 9.69
N CYS A 84 12.22 6.07 10.80
CA CYS A 84 12.09 6.57 12.17
C CYS A 84 10.79 7.36 12.42
N GLY A 85 9.71 6.98 11.74
CA GLY A 85 8.40 7.58 11.84
C GLY A 85 7.53 6.87 12.88
N ASP A 86 6.64 7.62 13.51
CA ASP A 86 5.62 7.08 14.42
C ASP A 86 4.29 6.91 13.68
N LEU A 87 3.96 5.66 13.31
CA LEU A 87 2.67 5.35 12.71
C LEU A 87 1.51 5.57 13.68
N SER A 88 1.72 5.39 14.99
CA SER A 88 0.61 5.47 15.95
C SER A 88 -0.04 6.84 16.00
N SER A 89 0.75 7.89 15.84
CA SER A 89 0.27 9.28 15.78
C SER A 89 -0.19 9.71 14.38
N TYR A 90 0.01 8.87 13.34
CA TYR A 90 -0.30 9.25 11.96
C TYR A 90 -1.81 9.21 11.69
N PRO A 91 -2.41 10.29 11.11
CA PRO A 91 -3.85 10.33 10.83
C PRO A 91 -4.26 9.30 9.76
N VAL A 92 -5.32 8.55 10.04
CA VAL A 92 -5.88 7.56 9.08
C VAL A 92 -6.38 8.27 7.82
N SER A 93 -6.95 9.47 7.96
CA SER A 93 -7.42 10.29 6.85
C SER A 93 -6.31 10.55 5.81
N ARG A 94 -5.09 10.86 6.24
CA ARG A 94 -3.95 11.08 5.34
C ARG A 94 -3.52 9.80 4.63
N ALA A 95 -3.52 8.66 5.32
CA ALA A 95 -3.18 7.38 4.72
C ALA A 95 -4.22 6.96 3.65
N VAL A 96 -5.51 7.15 3.95
CA VAL A 96 -6.60 6.89 2.99
C VAL A 96 -6.51 7.83 1.79
N THR A 97 -6.20 9.09 2.01
CA THR A 97 -5.99 10.05 0.92
C THR A 97 -4.79 9.65 0.06
N ALA A 98 -3.66 9.23 0.65
CA ALA A 98 -2.52 8.71 -0.10
C ALA A 98 -2.91 7.50 -0.98
N SER A 99 -3.72 6.59 -0.41
CA SER A 99 -4.23 5.41 -1.12
C SER A 99 -5.16 5.73 -2.29
N ALA A 100 -5.83 6.88 -2.25
CA ALA A 100 -6.80 7.33 -3.26
C ALA A 100 -6.25 8.48 -4.13
N ALA A 101 -5.02 8.91 -3.94
CA ALA A 101 -4.41 10.04 -4.64
C ALA A 101 -4.04 9.67 -6.09
N VAL A 102 -5.04 9.67 -6.97
CA VAL A 102 -4.82 9.42 -8.42
C VAL A 102 -4.01 10.57 -9.02
N PRO A 103 -2.94 10.25 -9.79
CA PRO A 103 -2.14 11.27 -10.48
C PRO A 103 -2.99 12.16 -11.39
N GLY A 104 -2.74 13.47 -11.33
CA GLY A 104 -3.47 14.50 -12.08
C GLY A 104 -4.43 15.29 -11.20
N PRO A 105 -5.58 14.76 -10.76
CA PRO A 105 -6.48 15.46 -9.84
C PRO A 105 -5.85 15.73 -8.47
N PHE A 106 -5.05 14.80 -7.98
CA PHE A 106 -4.41 14.88 -6.65
C PHE A 106 -2.92 15.18 -6.76
N SER A 107 -2.37 15.71 -5.68
CA SER A 107 -0.94 15.79 -5.41
C SER A 107 -0.48 14.60 -4.58
N THR A 108 0.82 14.42 -4.43
CA THR A 108 1.37 13.36 -3.57
C THR A 108 1.14 13.68 -2.10
N ILE A 109 0.84 12.68 -1.30
CA ILE A 109 1.02 12.80 0.15
C ILE A 109 2.51 12.59 0.46
N VAL A 110 3.11 13.56 1.13
CA VAL A 110 4.56 13.57 1.40
C VAL A 110 4.83 13.19 2.85
N LEU A 111 5.73 12.21 3.04
CA LEU A 111 6.27 11.84 4.34
C LEU A 111 7.73 12.31 4.41
N LYS A 112 8.13 12.86 5.55
CA LYS A 112 9.54 13.15 5.81
C LYS A 112 10.23 11.87 6.29
N ASN A 113 11.40 11.61 5.74
CA ASN A 113 12.26 10.53 6.17
C ASN A 113 13.20 11.01 7.29
N TYR A 114 13.10 10.41 8.46
CA TYR A 114 13.92 10.68 9.62
C TYR A 114 14.95 9.57 9.88
N ALA A 115 15.26 8.72 8.88
CA ALA A 115 16.23 7.65 9.05
C ALA A 115 17.55 8.16 9.63
N GLY A 116 18.14 7.38 10.51
CA GLY A 116 19.34 7.77 11.26
C GLY A 116 19.07 8.54 12.56
N THR A 117 17.81 8.93 12.86
CA THR A 117 17.48 9.58 14.14
C THR A 117 16.99 8.59 15.21
N CYS A 118 16.85 7.34 14.88
CA CYS A 118 16.51 6.24 15.79
C CYS A 118 17.43 5.03 15.57
N ASP A 119 17.40 4.07 16.51
CA ASP A 119 18.27 2.88 16.49
C ASP A 119 17.72 1.75 15.60
N TYR A 120 17.06 2.09 14.48
CA TYR A 120 16.53 1.06 13.58
C TYR A 120 17.66 0.31 12.88
N GLN A 121 17.54 -1.02 12.89
CA GLN A 121 18.44 -1.95 12.18
C GLN A 121 17.64 -2.77 11.17
N LEU A 122 18.24 -3.02 10.01
CA LEU A 122 17.62 -3.92 9.03
C LEU A 122 17.37 -5.30 9.67
N PRO A 123 16.17 -5.85 9.51
CA PRO A 123 15.88 -7.20 10.03
C PRO A 123 16.75 -8.24 9.34
N GLU A 124 17.04 -9.34 10.06
CA GLU A 124 17.95 -10.41 9.60
C GLU A 124 17.55 -10.95 8.21
N TRP A 125 16.24 -11.08 7.93
CA TRP A 125 15.79 -11.56 6.62
C TRP A 125 16.22 -10.64 5.47
N ALA A 126 16.21 -9.32 5.69
CA ALA A 126 16.60 -8.33 4.68
C ALA A 126 18.11 -8.32 4.47
N THR A 127 18.88 -8.30 5.58
CA THR A 127 20.34 -8.38 5.54
C THR A 127 20.81 -9.65 4.81
N ARG A 128 20.16 -10.79 5.10
CA ARG A 128 20.48 -12.07 4.43
C ARG A 128 20.13 -12.01 2.95
N ALA A 129 18.94 -11.49 2.59
CA ALA A 129 18.52 -11.39 1.19
C ALA A 129 19.48 -10.53 0.36
N LEU A 130 19.96 -9.42 0.92
CA LEU A 130 20.94 -8.55 0.24
C LEU A 130 22.30 -9.25 0.04
N ARG A 131 22.72 -10.09 0.99
CA ARG A 131 23.96 -10.88 0.87
C ARG A 131 23.85 -12.01 -0.17
N GLU A 132 22.68 -12.65 -0.28
CA GLU A 132 22.44 -13.71 -1.25
C GLU A 132 22.47 -13.21 -2.70
N ASP A 133 22.34 -11.91 -2.91
CA ASP A 133 22.40 -11.19 -4.20
C ASP A 133 21.61 -11.88 -5.33
N GLN A 134 20.36 -12.19 -5.03
CA GLN A 134 19.42 -12.77 -6.01
C GLN A 134 18.38 -11.73 -6.46
N PRO A 135 18.72 -10.83 -7.40
CA PRO A 135 17.93 -9.63 -7.74
C PRO A 135 16.56 -9.95 -8.33
N VAL A 136 16.36 -11.16 -8.86
CA VAL A 136 15.07 -11.62 -9.42
C VAL A 136 14.08 -12.07 -8.35
N THR A 137 14.52 -12.23 -7.10
CA THR A 137 13.63 -12.68 -6.04
C THR A 137 12.87 -11.52 -5.41
N ARG A 138 11.60 -11.76 -5.07
CA ARG A 138 10.75 -10.78 -4.37
C ARG A 138 11.36 -10.39 -3.02
N ARG A 139 11.96 -11.35 -2.33
CA ARG A 139 12.64 -11.15 -1.05
C ARG A 139 13.80 -10.16 -1.17
N TYR A 140 14.64 -10.29 -2.18
CA TYR A 140 15.73 -9.36 -2.46
C TYR A 140 15.19 -7.96 -2.79
N GLN A 141 14.18 -7.86 -3.67
CA GLN A 141 13.58 -6.57 -4.04
C GLN A 141 12.99 -5.85 -2.82
N ASN A 142 12.26 -6.56 -1.95
CA ASN A 142 11.73 -6.00 -0.72
C ASN A 142 12.85 -5.52 0.23
N ALA A 143 13.92 -6.30 0.37
CA ALA A 143 15.07 -5.93 1.19
C ALA A 143 15.79 -4.68 0.64
N ARG A 144 15.92 -4.57 -0.68
CA ARG A 144 16.51 -3.41 -1.36
C ARG A 144 15.68 -2.15 -1.16
N ILE A 145 14.34 -2.25 -1.30
CA ILE A 145 13.44 -1.13 -1.05
C ILE A 145 13.55 -0.69 0.41
N LEU A 146 13.51 -1.63 1.35
CA LEU A 146 13.63 -1.35 2.77
C LEU A 146 14.96 -0.66 3.11
N SER A 147 16.06 -1.13 2.53
CA SER A 147 17.39 -0.53 2.73
C SER A 147 17.50 0.88 2.11
N SER A 148 16.76 1.16 1.02
CA SER A 148 16.76 2.49 0.40
C SER A 148 16.21 3.57 1.34
N TYR A 149 15.25 3.24 2.19
CA TYR A 149 14.71 4.19 3.18
C TYR A 149 15.71 4.59 4.27
N LEU A 150 16.80 3.84 4.47
CA LEU A 150 17.84 4.20 5.44
C LEU A 150 18.75 5.33 4.95
N ASP A 151 18.71 5.65 3.66
CA ASP A 151 19.48 6.74 3.06
C ASP A 151 18.62 8.02 3.00
N ALA A 152 18.52 8.72 4.14
CA ALA A 152 17.75 9.94 4.25
C ALA A 152 18.38 11.12 3.47
N GLU A 153 19.64 11.06 3.07
CA GLU A 153 20.25 12.08 2.21
C GLU A 153 19.68 11.98 0.80
N LYS A 154 19.58 10.76 0.29
CA LYS A 154 19.04 10.48 -1.05
C LYS A 154 17.53 10.51 -1.08
N TYR A 155 16.86 10.02 -0.05
CA TYR A 155 15.40 9.89 0.05
C TYR A 155 14.88 10.67 1.27
N ALA A 156 15.15 11.98 1.30
CA ALA A 156 14.72 12.86 2.39
C ALA A 156 13.21 12.95 2.55
N TYR A 157 12.47 12.72 1.46
CA TYR A 157 11.01 12.72 1.42
C TYR A 157 10.49 11.54 0.61
N ILE A 158 9.40 10.96 1.08
CA ILE A 158 8.70 9.86 0.42
C ILE A 158 7.41 10.45 -0.17
N HIS A 159 7.25 10.33 -1.49
CA HIS A 159 6.12 10.86 -2.23
C HIS A 159 5.15 9.75 -2.58
N LEU A 160 3.97 9.78 -1.97
CA LEU A 160 2.96 8.74 -2.06
C LEU A 160 1.81 9.14 -2.98
N PHE A 161 1.51 8.28 -3.93
CA PHE A 161 0.31 8.31 -4.77
C PHE A 161 -0.55 7.07 -4.55
N ASP A 162 -1.66 7.00 -5.29
CA ASP A 162 -2.64 5.91 -5.29
C ASP A 162 -1.98 4.52 -5.18
N GLY A 163 -2.47 3.74 -4.24
CA GLY A 163 -2.01 2.38 -4.00
C GLY A 163 -2.20 1.46 -5.20
N GLY A 164 -3.20 1.74 -6.03
CA GLY A 164 -3.48 1.00 -7.24
C GLY A 164 -2.33 0.99 -8.23
N LEU A 165 -1.48 2.04 -8.28
CA LEU A 165 -0.32 2.09 -9.18
C LEU A 165 0.66 0.94 -8.96
N SER A 166 0.82 0.45 -7.73
CA SER A 166 1.70 -0.68 -7.39
C SER A 166 0.93 -1.97 -7.06
N ASP A 167 -0.28 -1.88 -6.52
CA ASP A 167 -1.10 -3.01 -6.08
C ASP A 167 -2.60 -2.69 -6.05
N ASN A 168 -3.24 -2.67 -7.19
CA ASN A 168 -4.66 -2.32 -7.34
C ASN A 168 -5.63 -3.23 -6.54
N LEU A 169 -5.22 -4.45 -6.24
CA LEU A 169 -6.05 -5.43 -5.52
C LEU A 169 -5.71 -5.54 -4.03
N GLY A 170 -4.66 -4.85 -3.56
CA GLY A 170 -4.17 -4.99 -2.19
C GLY A 170 -3.59 -6.37 -1.86
N VAL A 171 -3.32 -7.21 -2.87
CA VAL A 171 -2.89 -8.59 -2.71
C VAL A 171 -1.37 -8.72 -2.64
N ARG A 172 -0.64 -7.83 -3.31
CA ARG A 172 0.83 -7.85 -3.33
C ARG A 172 1.42 -7.64 -1.94
N PHE A 173 0.73 -6.87 -1.09
CA PHE A 173 1.10 -6.75 0.31
C PHE A 173 1.25 -8.13 0.97
N ILE A 174 0.25 -9.02 0.85
CA ILE A 174 0.29 -10.38 1.41
C ILE A 174 1.44 -11.18 0.81
N LEU A 175 1.63 -11.09 -0.51
CA LEU A 175 2.68 -11.80 -1.22
C LEU A 175 4.09 -11.31 -0.84
N ASN A 176 4.28 -10.01 -0.70
CA ASN A 176 5.54 -9.40 -0.28
C ASN A 176 5.85 -9.75 1.17
N TYR A 177 4.84 -9.69 2.04
CA TYR A 177 5.00 -10.00 3.45
C TYR A 177 5.35 -11.48 3.69
N THR A 178 4.71 -12.38 2.95
CA THR A 178 5.02 -13.82 3.02
C THR A 178 6.37 -14.20 2.43
N ALA A 179 6.88 -13.41 1.48
CA ALA A 179 8.20 -13.62 0.88
C ALA A 179 9.39 -13.27 1.81
N GLN A 180 9.16 -12.51 2.89
CA GLN A 180 10.21 -12.12 3.84
C GLN A 180 10.82 -13.33 4.58
N ARG A 181 10.05 -14.39 4.75
CA ARG A 181 10.49 -15.63 5.43
C ARG A 181 10.53 -16.81 4.46
N LYS A 182 11.14 -17.92 4.90
CA LYS A 182 11.32 -19.10 4.03
C LYS A 182 9.99 -19.73 3.61
N ASN A 183 8.96 -19.64 4.46
CA ASN A 183 7.66 -20.23 4.18
C ASN A 183 6.54 -19.53 4.96
N ILE A 184 5.29 -19.75 4.52
CA ILE A 184 4.09 -19.16 5.11
C ILE A 184 3.94 -19.49 6.61
N ARG A 185 4.36 -20.66 7.05
CA ARG A 185 4.23 -21.08 8.45
C ARG A 185 5.13 -20.26 9.36
N GLU A 186 6.39 -20.04 8.98
CA GLU A 186 7.30 -19.17 9.73
C GLU A 186 6.75 -17.75 9.81
N GLN A 187 6.11 -17.28 8.72
CA GLN A 187 5.47 -15.97 8.72
C GLN A 187 4.27 -15.92 9.66
N MET A 188 3.39 -16.93 9.63
CA MET A 188 2.24 -17.01 10.54
C MET A 188 2.69 -17.10 12.00
N HIS A 189 3.75 -17.86 12.27
CA HIS A 189 4.31 -17.97 13.63
C HIS A 189 4.83 -16.61 14.12
N ALA A 190 5.54 -15.87 13.28
CA ALA A 190 6.04 -14.54 13.61
C ALA A 190 4.93 -13.51 13.87
N LEU A 191 3.75 -13.73 13.29
CA LEU A 191 2.55 -12.90 13.50
C LEU A 191 1.72 -13.36 14.72
N GLY A 192 2.16 -14.38 15.47
CA GLY A 192 1.36 -14.96 16.55
C GLY A 192 0.14 -15.76 16.07
N LEU A 193 0.11 -16.14 14.79
CA LEU A 193 -1.01 -16.82 14.13
C LEU A 193 -0.81 -18.34 14.01
N GLN A 194 0.04 -18.93 14.84
CA GLN A 194 0.38 -20.36 14.82
C GLN A 194 -0.82 -21.30 15.03
N ASN A 195 -1.86 -20.82 15.69
CA ASN A 195 -3.07 -21.59 16.00
C ASN A 195 -4.17 -21.46 14.92
N ILE A 196 -3.90 -20.74 13.81
CA ILE A 196 -4.86 -20.61 12.72
C ILE A 196 -4.87 -21.88 11.87
N HIS A 197 -6.05 -22.52 11.77
CA HIS A 197 -6.26 -23.74 11.00
C HIS A 197 -6.83 -23.47 9.60
N LYS A 198 -7.42 -22.30 9.37
CA LYS A 198 -8.03 -21.92 8.09
C LYS A 198 -7.64 -20.48 7.76
N LEU A 199 -7.24 -20.26 6.52
CA LEU A 199 -7.01 -18.93 5.95
C LEU A 199 -7.96 -18.76 4.76
N ALA A 200 -8.79 -17.73 4.78
CA ALA A 200 -9.61 -17.29 3.66
C ALA A 200 -9.08 -15.93 3.18
N ILE A 201 -8.88 -15.79 1.88
CA ILE A 201 -8.49 -14.53 1.25
C ILE A 201 -9.65 -14.10 0.36
N ILE A 202 -10.26 -12.96 0.69
CA ILE A 202 -11.36 -12.35 -0.08
C ILE A 202 -10.76 -11.16 -0.82
N VAL A 203 -10.78 -11.23 -2.16
CA VAL A 203 -10.28 -10.15 -3.02
C VAL A 203 -11.48 -9.47 -3.66
N VAL A 204 -11.62 -8.16 -3.40
CA VAL A 204 -12.65 -7.34 -4.02
C VAL A 204 -12.01 -6.55 -5.15
N ASN A 205 -12.44 -6.82 -6.39
CA ASN A 205 -12.00 -6.09 -7.57
C ASN A 205 -13.08 -5.10 -8.00
N ALA A 206 -12.87 -3.83 -7.68
CA ALA A 206 -13.76 -2.72 -8.03
C ALA A 206 -13.49 -2.13 -9.42
N ARG A 207 -12.95 -2.95 -10.34
CA ARG A 207 -12.61 -2.51 -11.70
C ARG A 207 -13.83 -1.98 -12.44
N GLY A 208 -13.79 -0.71 -12.84
CA GLY A 208 -14.73 -0.14 -13.79
C GLY A 208 -14.38 -0.59 -15.22
N GLN A 209 -15.39 -0.92 -16.03
CA GLN A 209 -15.17 -1.05 -17.47
C GLN A 209 -15.11 0.34 -18.10
N MET A 210 -13.92 0.81 -18.44
CA MET A 210 -13.81 1.98 -19.30
C MET A 210 -14.37 1.63 -20.68
N GLN A 211 -15.38 2.38 -21.11
CA GLN A 211 -15.83 2.37 -22.51
C GLN A 211 -15.23 3.60 -23.20
N PRO A 212 -14.10 3.46 -23.89
CA PRO A 212 -13.46 4.61 -24.52
C PRO A 212 -14.31 5.08 -25.71
N HIS A 213 -15.04 6.18 -25.53
CA HIS A 213 -15.90 6.75 -26.57
C HIS A 213 -15.13 7.12 -27.84
N PHE A 214 -13.84 7.44 -27.71
CA PHE A 214 -12.95 7.73 -28.83
C PHE A 214 -12.64 6.49 -29.70
N ALA A 215 -12.80 5.26 -29.19
CA ALA A 215 -12.57 4.05 -29.99
C ALA A 215 -13.52 3.93 -31.21
N LYS A 216 -14.60 4.69 -31.23
CA LYS A 216 -15.55 4.76 -32.36
C LYS A 216 -15.25 5.92 -33.32
N LYS A 217 -14.23 6.72 -33.04
CA LYS A 217 -13.88 7.93 -33.81
C LYS A 217 -12.50 7.78 -34.42
N ARG A 218 -12.27 8.44 -35.56
CA ARG A 218 -10.96 8.55 -36.21
C ARG A 218 -10.04 9.58 -35.53
N GLU A 219 -10.60 10.46 -34.73
CA GLU A 219 -9.91 11.53 -34.03
C GLU A 219 -9.00 10.96 -32.91
N SER A 220 -7.91 11.67 -32.62
CA SER A 220 -7.03 11.32 -31.50
C SER A 220 -7.79 11.36 -30.17
N ALA A 221 -7.43 10.45 -29.26
CA ALA A 221 -8.01 10.45 -27.91
C ALA A 221 -7.74 11.78 -27.20
N PRO A 222 -8.71 12.33 -26.45
CA PRO A 222 -8.50 13.51 -25.63
C PRO A 222 -7.34 13.30 -24.64
N ILE A 223 -6.57 14.35 -24.36
CA ILE A 223 -5.41 14.27 -23.47
C ILE A 223 -5.79 13.75 -22.08
N ILE A 224 -6.93 14.21 -21.54
CA ILE A 224 -7.43 13.78 -20.22
C ILE A 224 -7.73 12.28 -20.22
N ASP A 225 -8.40 11.77 -21.26
CA ASP A 225 -8.69 10.34 -21.41
C ASP A 225 -7.40 9.55 -21.57
N THR A 226 -6.42 10.08 -22.31
CA THR A 226 -5.11 9.46 -22.51
C THR A 226 -4.35 9.33 -21.20
N ILE A 227 -4.33 10.36 -20.36
CA ILE A 227 -3.67 10.32 -19.03
C ILE A 227 -4.35 9.26 -18.14
N GLY A 228 -5.68 9.23 -18.13
CA GLY A 228 -6.44 8.20 -17.39
C GLY A 228 -6.11 6.78 -17.86
N LEU A 229 -5.99 6.58 -19.18
CA LEU A 229 -5.66 5.27 -19.77
C LEU A 229 -4.21 4.83 -19.50
N ILE A 230 -3.25 5.75 -19.53
CA ILE A 230 -1.85 5.46 -19.19
C ILE A 230 -1.74 4.91 -17.77
N SER A 231 -2.56 5.40 -16.85
CA SER A 231 -2.60 4.88 -15.49
C SER A 231 -3.36 3.55 -15.39
N SER A 232 -4.52 3.43 -16.02
CA SER A 232 -5.43 2.29 -15.85
C SER A 232 -5.01 1.02 -16.59
N ILE A 233 -4.41 1.13 -17.78
CA ILE A 233 -4.01 -0.05 -18.58
C ILE A 233 -2.97 -0.92 -17.86
N PRO A 234 -1.88 -0.37 -17.29
CA PRO A 234 -0.95 -1.16 -16.48
C PRO A 234 -1.62 -1.79 -15.26
N LEU A 235 -2.49 -1.03 -14.55
CA LEU A 235 -3.21 -1.52 -13.37
C LEU A 235 -4.01 -2.79 -13.67
N ASP A 236 -4.70 -2.80 -14.80
CA ASP A 236 -5.51 -3.94 -15.23
C ASP A 236 -4.64 -5.17 -15.52
N ARG A 237 -3.54 -5.00 -16.24
CA ARG A 237 -2.62 -6.09 -16.55
C ARG A 237 -1.96 -6.64 -15.29
N TYR A 238 -1.45 -5.76 -14.42
CA TYR A 238 -0.86 -6.16 -13.14
C TYR A 238 -1.85 -6.86 -12.21
N SER A 239 -3.11 -6.48 -12.23
CA SER A 239 -4.15 -7.14 -11.43
C SER A 239 -4.30 -8.62 -11.83
N PHE A 240 -4.30 -8.93 -13.13
CA PHE A 240 -4.37 -10.30 -13.63
C PHE A 240 -3.14 -11.12 -13.19
N ASP A 241 -1.94 -10.60 -13.42
CA ASP A 241 -0.69 -11.27 -13.04
C ASP A 241 -0.59 -11.49 -11.52
N THR A 242 -1.08 -10.53 -10.74
CA THR A 242 -1.12 -10.62 -9.27
C THR A 242 -2.03 -11.75 -8.79
N LEU A 243 -3.21 -11.94 -9.41
CA LEU A 243 -4.10 -13.04 -9.08
C LEU A 243 -3.54 -14.41 -9.47
N ASP A 244 -2.87 -14.51 -10.62
CA ASP A 244 -2.21 -15.75 -11.02
C ASP A 244 -1.06 -16.10 -10.07
N LEU A 245 -0.27 -15.11 -9.68
CA LEU A 245 0.79 -15.25 -8.71
C LEU A 245 0.24 -15.71 -7.34
N LEU A 246 -0.84 -15.08 -6.84
CA LEU A 246 -1.51 -15.50 -5.60
C LEU A 246 -1.98 -16.96 -5.67
N ARG A 247 -2.57 -17.37 -6.79
CA ARG A 247 -3.02 -18.77 -6.97
C ARG A 247 -1.85 -19.76 -6.89
N ARG A 248 -0.70 -19.40 -7.45
CA ARG A 248 0.52 -20.24 -7.38
C ARG A 248 1.04 -20.32 -5.94
N ASP A 249 1.12 -19.18 -5.25
CA ASP A 249 1.58 -19.13 -3.88
C ASP A 249 0.66 -19.92 -2.93
N ILE A 250 -0.67 -19.80 -3.08
CA ILE A 250 -1.65 -20.60 -2.31
C ILE A 250 -1.45 -22.11 -2.53
N LYS A 251 -1.18 -22.54 -3.77
CA LYS A 251 -0.87 -23.96 -4.05
C LYS A 251 0.41 -24.41 -3.33
N GLY A 252 1.43 -23.57 -3.30
CA GLY A 252 2.67 -23.80 -2.56
C GLY A 252 2.43 -23.87 -1.04
N TRP A 253 1.66 -22.93 -0.49
CA TRP A 253 1.31 -22.91 0.94
C TRP A 253 0.52 -24.15 1.35
N LYS A 254 -0.47 -24.58 0.55
CA LYS A 254 -1.21 -25.84 0.79
C LYS A 254 -0.28 -27.04 0.87
N LYS A 255 0.66 -27.19 -0.07
CA LYS A 255 1.64 -28.28 -0.06
C LYS A 255 2.51 -28.24 1.21
N ALA A 256 3.03 -27.07 1.58
CA ALA A 256 3.87 -26.92 2.76
C ALA A 256 3.12 -27.26 4.06
N ILE A 257 1.86 -26.83 4.19
CA ILE A 257 1.02 -27.12 5.36
C ILE A 257 0.70 -28.64 5.44
N THR A 258 0.32 -29.26 4.31
CA THR A 258 -0.01 -30.67 4.25
C THR A 258 1.19 -31.56 4.58
N ALA A 259 2.36 -31.24 4.04
CA ALA A 259 3.59 -32.01 4.30
C ALA A 259 3.97 -32.09 5.78
N VAL A 260 3.70 -31.01 6.53
CA VAL A 260 3.97 -31.01 7.99
C VAL A 260 2.92 -31.79 8.75
N ARG A 261 1.64 -31.70 8.37
CA ARG A 261 0.57 -32.51 9.00
C ARG A 261 0.84 -34.00 8.86
N CYS A 262 1.26 -34.44 7.67
CA CYS A 262 1.61 -35.84 7.44
C CYS A 262 2.85 -36.30 8.21
N LYS A 263 3.82 -35.40 8.50
CA LYS A 263 4.98 -35.73 9.34
C LYS A 263 4.57 -35.89 10.80
N ASN A 264 3.74 -35.02 11.33
CA ASN A 264 3.29 -35.10 12.73
C ASN A 264 2.38 -36.32 12.97
N ALA A 265 1.53 -36.68 11.98
CA ALA A 265 0.69 -37.87 12.07
C ALA A 265 1.47 -39.20 12.05
N LYS A 266 2.75 -39.20 11.66
CA LYS A 266 3.62 -40.38 11.68
C LYS A 266 4.42 -40.54 12.99
N VAL A 267 4.34 -39.57 13.90
CA VAL A 267 5.04 -39.58 15.20
C VAL A 267 4.15 -40.11 16.32
N ASP A 268 2.83 -40.20 16.08
CA ASP A 268 1.83 -40.67 17.04
C ASP A 268 1.40 -42.15 16.80
N VAL A 269 2.28 -42.99 16.21
CA VAL A 269 2.07 -44.45 16.06
C VAL A 269 3.16 -45.22 16.76
#